data_ef47902b63f56f50502b6ebd91b57350
#
_entry.id   ef47902b63f56f50502b6ebd91b57350
#
_cell.length_a   1.000
_cell.length_b   1.000
_cell.length_c   1.000
_cell.angle_alpha   90.00
_cell.angle_beta   90.00
_cell.angle_gamma   90.00
#
_symmetry.space_group_name_H-M   'P 1'
#
loop_
_entity.id
_entity.type
_entity.pdbx_description
1 polymer ?
#
loop_
_entity_poly.entity_id
_entity_poly.type
_entity_poly.pdbx_seq_one_letter_code
_entity_poly.pdbx_strand_id
1 'polypeptide(L)'
;MFTVRVAGNVADDAVIGSIEYAADHLHAPLLVVLGHESCGAVTAATEAGAAPGHLPTIVKAIQPAVERARSIPGDLLANAVRLNVEMVVTQLRASSPILSEMVTKGHLRVVGAVYSLQTGQVTWLPENAAVTTK
;
A
#
# COMPACT_ATOMS: atom_id res chain seq x y z
N MET A 1 3.50 -16.11 -10.07
CA MET A 1 3.25 -14.93 -9.23
C MET A 1 4.32 -13.89 -9.52
N PHE A 2 3.93 -12.65 -9.75
CA PHE A 2 4.85 -11.52 -9.91
C PHE A 2 4.93 -10.76 -8.58
N THR A 3 6.13 -10.44 -8.10
CA THR A 3 6.31 -9.82 -6.78
C THR A 3 7.19 -8.59 -6.88
N VAL A 4 6.71 -7.46 -6.35
CA VAL A 4 7.49 -6.23 -6.17
C VAL A 4 7.62 -5.99 -4.67
N ARG A 5 8.85 -5.82 -4.17
CA ARG A 5 9.11 -5.66 -2.74
C ARG A 5 9.99 -4.46 -2.47
N VAL A 6 9.45 -3.51 -1.73
CA VAL A 6 10.17 -2.35 -1.20
C VAL A 6 9.78 -2.13 0.26
N ALA A 7 10.62 -1.44 1.02
CA ALA A 7 10.32 -1.13 2.41
C ALA A 7 9.02 -0.29 2.53
N GLY A 8 8.15 -0.67 3.46
CA GLY A 8 6.90 0.05 3.71
C GLY A 8 5.86 -0.03 2.59
N ASN A 9 5.99 -1.01 1.69
CA ASN A 9 5.08 -1.22 0.54
C ASN A 9 4.69 0.08 -0.20
N VAL A 10 5.59 1.04 -0.27
CA VAL A 10 5.39 2.29 -1.00
C VAL A 10 5.37 2.05 -2.52
N ALA A 11 4.64 2.88 -3.26
CA ALA A 11 4.50 2.77 -4.70
C ALA A 11 5.04 4.04 -5.38
N ASP A 12 6.32 4.01 -5.73
CA ASP A 12 6.94 4.99 -6.60
C ASP A 12 6.76 4.64 -8.09
N ASP A 13 7.27 5.46 -8.98
CA ASP A 13 7.12 5.27 -10.43
C ASP A 13 7.69 3.92 -10.90
N ALA A 14 8.80 3.45 -10.34
CA ALA A 14 9.39 2.18 -10.73
C ALA A 14 8.55 0.98 -10.26
N VAL A 15 7.99 1.07 -9.05
CA VAL A 15 7.05 0.08 -8.51
C VAL A 15 5.76 0.05 -9.34
N ILE A 16 5.18 1.22 -9.63
CA ILE A 16 3.95 1.32 -10.44
C ILE A 16 4.19 0.76 -11.84
N GLY A 17 5.28 1.14 -12.51
CA GLY A 17 5.64 0.62 -13.83
C GLY A 17 5.83 -0.91 -13.85
N SER A 18 6.41 -1.49 -12.79
CA SER A 18 6.54 -2.94 -12.64
C SER A 18 5.18 -3.63 -12.49
N ILE A 19 4.26 -2.99 -11.76
CA ILE A 19 2.89 -3.47 -11.59
C ILE A 19 2.11 -3.38 -12.90
N GLU A 20 2.26 -2.28 -13.65
CA GLU A 20 1.66 -2.12 -14.99
C GLU A 20 2.11 -3.23 -15.92
N TYR A 21 3.40 -3.54 -15.93
CA TYR A 21 3.94 -4.65 -16.71
C TYR A 21 3.28 -5.99 -16.33
N ALA A 22 3.16 -6.27 -15.04
CA ALA A 22 2.52 -7.50 -14.58
C ALA A 22 1.03 -7.58 -14.96
N ALA A 23 0.31 -6.48 -14.81
CA ALA A 23 -1.12 -6.43 -15.09
C ALA A 23 -1.40 -6.49 -16.59
N ASP A 24 -0.74 -5.65 -17.38
CA ASP A 24 -1.03 -5.49 -18.81
C ASP A 24 -0.36 -6.57 -19.68
N HIS A 25 0.94 -6.85 -19.48
CA HIS A 25 1.68 -7.79 -20.30
C HIS A 25 1.59 -9.25 -19.83
N LEU A 26 1.56 -9.47 -18.51
CA LEU A 26 1.46 -10.81 -17.95
C LEU A 26 0.02 -11.20 -17.57
N HIS A 27 -0.93 -10.29 -17.79
CA HIS A 27 -2.36 -10.50 -17.55
C HIS A 27 -2.68 -10.95 -16.12
N ALA A 28 -1.98 -10.37 -15.12
CA ALA A 28 -2.27 -10.62 -13.72
C ALA A 28 -3.63 -9.99 -13.34
N PRO A 29 -4.65 -10.79 -12.96
CA PRO A 29 -5.99 -10.25 -12.72
C PRO A 29 -6.19 -9.73 -11.30
N LEU A 30 -5.24 -10.00 -10.40
CA LEU A 30 -5.28 -9.63 -8.99
C LEU A 30 -3.97 -9.01 -8.54
N LEU A 31 -4.09 -7.84 -7.93
CA LEU A 31 -3.00 -7.13 -7.27
C LEU A 31 -3.29 -7.06 -5.77
N VAL A 32 -2.38 -7.59 -4.97
CA VAL A 32 -2.46 -7.51 -3.51
C VAL A 32 -1.39 -6.55 -3.00
N VAL A 33 -1.81 -5.49 -2.33
CA VAL A 33 -0.91 -4.65 -1.52
C VAL A 33 -0.83 -5.26 -0.14
N LEU A 34 0.34 -5.80 0.19
CA LEU A 34 0.56 -6.52 1.44
C LEU A 34 1.48 -5.72 2.37
N GLY A 35 0.90 -5.19 3.45
CA GLY A 35 1.64 -4.69 4.59
C GLY A 35 1.89 -5.79 5.62
N HIS A 36 2.64 -5.50 6.68
CA HIS A 36 2.86 -6.45 7.77
C HIS A 36 2.95 -5.73 9.11
N GLU A 37 2.62 -6.45 10.17
CA GLU A 37 2.77 -5.97 11.55
C GLU A 37 4.24 -5.60 11.84
N SER A 38 4.43 -4.69 12.80
CA SER A 38 5.76 -4.28 13.27
C SER A 38 6.70 -3.81 12.14
N CYS A 39 6.17 -3.17 11.09
CA CYS A 39 6.94 -2.71 9.95
C CYS A 39 7.94 -1.62 10.36
N GLY A 40 9.24 -1.87 10.21
CA GLY A 40 10.30 -0.92 10.55
C GLY A 40 10.23 0.40 9.77
N ALA A 41 9.81 0.36 8.51
CA ALA A 41 9.66 1.58 7.71
C ALA A 41 8.48 2.46 8.21
N VAL A 42 7.37 1.82 8.60
CA VAL A 42 6.24 2.55 9.22
C VAL A 42 6.62 3.06 10.60
N THR A 43 7.36 2.27 11.40
CA THR A 43 7.90 2.71 12.69
C THR A 43 8.75 3.97 12.53
N ALA A 44 9.71 3.97 11.59
CA ALA A 44 10.54 5.14 11.30
C ALA A 44 9.71 6.37 10.92
N ALA A 45 8.58 6.18 10.23
CA ALA A 45 7.69 7.28 9.88
C ALA A 45 6.86 7.80 11.08
N THR A 46 6.68 7.00 12.14
CA THR A 46 6.01 7.46 13.37
C THR A 46 6.93 8.26 14.28
N GLU A 47 8.24 8.09 14.14
CA GLU A 47 9.25 8.74 14.95
C GLU A 47 9.57 10.16 14.43
N ALA A 48 9.69 11.11 15.35
CA ALA A 48 10.12 12.45 15.00
C ALA A 48 11.67 12.47 14.95
N GLY A 49 12.23 12.62 13.77
CA GLY A 49 13.68 12.72 13.62
C GLY A 49 14.14 12.70 12.16
N ALA A 50 15.38 13.11 11.94
CA ALA A 50 16.00 13.05 10.63
C ALA A 50 16.44 11.61 10.33
N ALA A 51 15.84 11.00 9.33
CA ALA A 51 16.25 9.69 8.84
C ALA A 51 17.52 9.85 7.96
N PRO A 52 18.51 8.95 8.08
CA PRO A 52 19.75 9.05 7.31
C PRO A 52 19.59 8.57 5.86
N GLY A 53 20.52 8.96 5.00
CA GLY A 53 20.67 8.47 3.64
C GLY A 53 19.42 8.71 2.77
N HIS A 54 18.91 7.66 2.14
CA HIS A 54 17.73 7.69 1.28
C HIS A 54 16.42 7.31 2.00
N LEU A 55 16.49 6.95 3.27
CA LEU A 55 15.32 6.59 4.08
C LEU A 55 14.23 7.68 4.12
N PRO A 56 14.57 8.98 4.08
CA PRO A 56 13.56 10.05 4.02
C PRO A 56 12.55 9.92 2.88
N THR A 57 12.94 9.35 1.74
CA THR A 57 12.02 9.11 0.60
C THR A 57 10.89 8.16 0.99
N ILE A 58 11.22 7.09 1.70
CA ILE A 58 10.25 6.10 2.18
C ILE A 58 9.38 6.69 3.29
N VAL A 59 10.00 7.33 4.28
CA VAL A 59 9.31 7.99 5.39
C VAL A 59 8.29 9.02 4.89
N LYS A 60 8.69 9.87 3.94
CA LYS A 60 7.81 10.88 3.34
C LYS A 60 6.60 10.24 2.64
N ALA A 61 6.79 9.13 1.96
CA ALA A 61 5.69 8.42 1.29
C ALA A 61 4.68 7.82 2.29
N ILE A 62 5.14 7.39 3.47
CA ILE A 62 4.31 6.79 4.52
C ILE A 62 3.65 7.86 5.41
N GLN A 63 4.26 9.03 5.54
CA GLN A 63 3.85 10.09 6.47
C GLN A 63 2.34 10.42 6.45
N PRO A 64 1.66 10.52 5.30
CA PRO A 64 0.23 10.80 5.28
C PRO A 64 -0.63 9.74 6.01
N ALA A 65 -0.21 8.47 5.95
CA ALA A 65 -0.89 7.39 6.68
C ALA A 65 -0.67 7.52 8.18
N VAL A 66 0.54 7.87 8.62
CA VAL A 66 0.85 8.10 10.03
C VAL A 66 0.05 9.28 10.58
N GLU A 67 -0.03 10.40 9.87
CA GLU A 67 -0.81 11.56 10.31
C GLU A 67 -2.29 11.22 10.50
N ARG A 68 -2.86 10.46 9.58
CA ARG A 68 -4.25 9.97 9.72
C ARG A 68 -4.41 9.01 10.89
N ALA A 69 -3.41 8.14 11.14
CA ALA A 69 -3.45 7.18 12.23
C ALA A 69 -3.46 7.83 13.61
N ARG A 70 -2.86 9.02 13.77
CA ARG A 70 -2.82 9.76 15.04
C ARG A 70 -4.19 10.12 15.59
N SER A 71 -5.18 10.28 14.72
CA SER A 71 -6.57 10.61 15.10
C SER A 71 -7.45 9.37 15.36
N ILE A 72 -6.91 8.17 15.18
CA ILE A 72 -7.65 6.92 15.37
C ILE A 72 -7.28 6.30 16.72
N PRO A 73 -8.26 5.92 17.56
CA PRO A 73 -7.98 5.23 18.82
C PRO A 73 -7.28 3.89 18.62
N GLY A 74 -6.46 3.50 19.57
CA GLY A 74 -5.75 2.22 19.58
C GLY A 74 -4.26 2.38 19.30
N ASP A 75 -3.63 1.29 18.84
CA ASP A 75 -2.19 1.28 18.56
C ASP A 75 -1.84 2.08 17.29
N LEU A 76 -1.03 3.11 17.46
CA LEU A 76 -0.61 4.00 16.38
C LEU A 76 0.07 3.23 15.23
N LEU A 77 1.00 2.32 15.56
CA LEU A 77 1.75 1.58 14.54
C LEU A 77 0.83 0.66 13.74
N ALA A 78 -0.04 -0.09 14.41
CA ALA A 78 -1.00 -0.98 13.75
C ALA A 78 -1.96 -0.19 12.84
N ASN A 79 -2.47 0.95 13.31
CA ASN A 79 -3.32 1.82 12.51
C ASN A 79 -2.57 2.41 11.31
N ALA A 80 -1.32 2.84 11.50
CA ALA A 80 -0.50 3.39 10.42
C ALA A 80 -0.17 2.34 9.35
N VAL A 81 0.16 1.11 9.73
CA VAL A 81 0.37 -0.01 8.80
C VAL A 81 -0.87 -0.23 7.94
N ARG A 82 -2.03 -0.35 8.56
CA ARG A 82 -3.31 -0.56 7.84
C ARG A 82 -3.61 0.60 6.90
N LEU A 83 -3.53 1.83 7.37
CA LEU A 83 -3.81 3.03 6.57
C LEU A 83 -2.81 3.21 5.42
N ASN A 84 -1.54 2.84 5.62
CA ASN A 84 -0.55 2.86 4.55
C ASN A 84 -0.92 1.89 3.42
N VAL A 85 -1.36 0.68 3.75
CA VAL A 85 -1.87 -0.27 2.76
C VAL A 85 -3.09 0.29 2.01
N GLU A 86 -4.08 0.82 2.73
CA GLU A 86 -5.29 1.42 2.14
C GLU A 86 -4.95 2.59 1.20
N MET A 87 -4.01 3.44 1.60
CA MET A 87 -3.55 4.57 0.81
C MET A 87 -2.88 4.11 -0.50
N VAL A 88 -2.02 3.11 -0.43
CA VAL A 88 -1.36 2.55 -1.63
C VAL A 88 -2.35 1.85 -2.55
N VAL A 89 -3.32 1.11 -2.02
CA VAL A 89 -4.43 0.56 -2.81
C VAL A 89 -5.17 1.65 -3.58
N THR A 90 -5.50 2.74 -2.90
CA THR A 90 -6.17 3.89 -3.54
C THR A 90 -5.29 4.55 -4.60
N GLN A 91 -4.00 4.73 -4.31
CA GLN A 91 -3.02 5.26 -5.25
C GLN A 91 -2.93 4.42 -6.52
N LEU A 92 -2.79 3.11 -6.40
CA LEU A 92 -2.67 2.20 -7.53
C LEU A 92 -3.92 2.15 -8.41
N ARG A 93 -5.10 2.32 -7.80
CA ARG A 93 -6.36 2.40 -8.56
C ARG A 93 -6.53 3.70 -9.36
N ALA A 94 -5.88 4.78 -8.95
CA ALA A 94 -6.14 6.12 -9.46
C ALA A 94 -4.98 6.76 -10.20
N SER A 95 -3.72 6.45 -9.85
CA SER A 95 -2.55 7.18 -10.34
C SER A 95 -2.04 6.72 -11.71
N SER A 96 -2.33 5.48 -12.09
CA SER A 96 -1.92 4.94 -13.38
C SER A 96 -3.12 4.87 -14.33
N PRO A 97 -3.09 5.49 -15.51
CA PRO A 97 -4.14 5.34 -16.52
C PRO A 97 -4.37 3.88 -16.92
N ILE A 98 -3.31 3.08 -17.02
CA ILE A 98 -3.37 1.66 -17.37
C ILE A 98 -4.12 0.88 -16.28
N LEU A 99 -3.69 1.00 -15.02
CA LEU A 99 -4.30 0.27 -13.91
C LEU A 99 -5.73 0.74 -13.66
N SER A 100 -5.99 2.04 -13.72
CA SER A 100 -7.32 2.63 -13.56
C SER A 100 -8.31 2.10 -14.60
N GLU A 101 -7.90 2.03 -15.86
CA GLU A 101 -8.71 1.47 -16.95
C GLU A 101 -8.99 -0.02 -16.73
N MET A 102 -7.98 -0.80 -16.36
CA MET A 102 -8.14 -2.23 -16.10
C MET A 102 -9.08 -2.50 -14.93
N VAL A 103 -9.01 -1.71 -13.87
CA VAL A 103 -9.93 -1.80 -12.72
C VAL A 103 -11.35 -1.45 -13.16
N THR A 104 -11.53 -0.38 -13.92
CA THR A 104 -12.86 0.05 -14.41
C THR A 104 -13.50 -0.99 -15.31
N LYS A 105 -12.71 -1.65 -16.15
CA LYS A 105 -13.17 -2.73 -17.04
C LYS A 105 -13.36 -4.09 -16.33
N GLY A 106 -13.00 -4.20 -15.05
CA GLY A 106 -13.07 -5.45 -14.30
C GLY A 106 -11.99 -6.48 -14.66
N HIS A 107 -10.92 -6.05 -15.34
CA HIS A 107 -9.79 -6.91 -15.71
C HIS A 107 -8.75 -7.02 -14.60
N LEU A 108 -8.71 -6.06 -13.68
CA LEU A 108 -7.80 -6.04 -12.53
C LEU A 108 -8.58 -5.74 -11.25
N ARG A 109 -8.37 -6.54 -10.22
CA ARG A 109 -8.84 -6.28 -8.86
C ARG A 109 -7.65 -5.88 -8.00
N VAL A 110 -7.74 -4.77 -7.28
CA VAL A 110 -6.70 -4.29 -6.37
C VAL A 110 -7.23 -4.34 -4.94
N VAL A 111 -6.56 -5.10 -4.09
CA VAL A 111 -6.97 -5.34 -2.70
C VAL A 111 -5.81 -5.08 -1.74
N GLY A 112 -6.12 -4.80 -0.49
CA GLY A 112 -5.14 -4.64 0.58
C GLY A 112 -5.22 -5.76 1.60
N ALA A 113 -4.08 -6.08 2.22
CA ALA A 113 -4.02 -7.02 3.32
C ALA A 113 -2.85 -6.69 4.26
N VAL A 114 -2.94 -7.19 5.48
CA VAL A 114 -1.87 -7.10 6.48
C VAL A 114 -1.49 -8.49 6.96
N TYR A 115 -0.19 -8.78 6.92
CA TYR A 115 0.39 -10.04 7.37
C TYR A 115 0.80 -9.95 8.84
N SER A 116 0.41 -10.94 9.63
CA SER A 116 0.88 -11.09 11.01
C SER A 116 2.17 -11.88 11.06
N LEU A 117 3.23 -11.25 11.58
CA LEU A 117 4.53 -11.92 11.79
C LEU A 117 4.47 -12.97 12.89
N GLN A 118 3.50 -12.86 13.82
CA GLN A 118 3.37 -13.79 14.93
C GLN A 118 2.65 -15.08 14.54
N THR A 119 1.59 -14.96 13.74
CA THR A 119 0.69 -16.07 13.44
C THR A 119 0.81 -16.60 12.02
N GLY A 120 1.40 -15.82 11.10
CA GLY A 120 1.42 -16.10 9.68
C GLY A 120 0.08 -15.88 8.98
N GLN A 121 -0.90 -15.31 9.68
CA GLN A 121 -2.21 -15.02 9.10
C GLN A 121 -2.18 -13.75 8.25
N VAL A 122 -3.01 -13.74 7.22
CA VAL A 122 -3.27 -12.58 6.38
C VAL A 122 -4.69 -12.07 6.68
N THR A 123 -4.78 -10.82 7.10
CA THR A 123 -6.06 -10.14 7.31
C THR A 123 -6.35 -9.25 6.11
N TRP A 124 -7.41 -9.56 5.39
CA TRP A 124 -7.85 -8.77 4.25
C TRP A 124 -8.52 -7.48 4.74
N LEU A 125 -8.16 -6.37 4.11
CA LEU A 125 -8.80 -5.10 4.39
C LEU A 125 -10.12 -4.99 3.61
N PRO A 126 -11.13 -4.32 4.17
CA PRO A 126 -12.37 -4.08 3.46
C PRO A 126 -12.10 -3.39 2.13
N GLU A 127 -12.67 -3.90 1.06
CA GLU A 127 -12.70 -3.16 -0.19
C GLU A 127 -13.64 -1.98 0.02
N ASN A 128 -13.05 -0.78 0.13
CA ASN A 128 -13.85 0.42 0.15
C ASN A 128 -14.61 0.49 -1.18
N ALA A 129 -15.90 0.23 -1.12
CA ALA A 129 -16.84 0.47 -2.22
C ALA A 129 -16.91 1.96 -2.62
N ALA A 130 -16.10 2.81 -2.00
CA ALA A 130 -16.14 4.26 -2.07
C ALA A 130 -15.37 4.85 -3.26
N VAL A 131 -15.27 4.16 -4.38
CA VAL A 131 -14.99 4.81 -5.66
C VAL A 131 -15.98 4.34 -6.72
N THR A 132 -17.23 4.34 -6.40
CA THR A 132 -18.26 4.63 -7.37
C THR A 132 -18.42 6.13 -7.44
N THR A 133 -17.45 6.83 -7.98
CA THR A 133 -17.71 8.12 -8.57
C THR A 133 -18.56 7.87 -9.80
N LYS A 134 -19.83 8.06 -9.61
CA LYS A 134 -20.68 8.32 -10.75
C LYS A 134 -20.19 9.55 -11.49
#